data_40cf17ea7461adbbc12b9e0184e67acd
#
_entry.id   40cf17ea7461adbbc12b9e0184e67acd
#
_cell.length_a   1.000
_cell.length_b   1.000
_cell.length_c   1.000
_cell.angle_alpha   90.00
_cell.angle_beta   90.00
_cell.angle_gamma   90.00
#
_symmetry.space_group_name_H-M   'P 1'
#
loop_
_entity.id
_entity.type
_entity.pdbx_description
1 polymer ?
#
loop_
_entity_poly.entity_id
_entity_poly.type
_entity_poly.pdbx_seq_one_letter_code
_entity_poly.pdbx_strand_id
1 'polypeptide(L)'
;GKIKIINANKGVSLMPVSGMRTKTRVMNPHSFISITSSIQQIYTIARELGQIDPANKAYYNKNAQVYAQKLRNMKAAAITKVNHLKNLNMRVATSHAGYDYLLSEFGLRVRAVIEPAHGVEPSASDIKAIIDTIKRDKIDVVFVDAQAPNKYSTTIQKATGVRIRSLSHMSRGA
;
A
#
# COMPACT_ATOMS: atom_id res chain seq x y z
N GLY A 1 29.35 19.48 -7.88
CA GLY A 1 29.18 18.86 -6.55
C GLY A 1 28.70 17.44 -6.68
N LYS A 2 29.07 16.53 -5.75
CA LYS A 2 28.58 15.14 -5.75
C LYS A 2 27.15 15.13 -5.25
N ILE A 3 26.24 14.48 -6.00
CA ILE A 3 24.87 14.23 -5.57
C ILE A 3 24.91 13.27 -4.36
N LYS A 4 24.19 13.60 -3.29
CA LYS A 4 24.01 12.71 -2.15
C LYS A 4 22.64 12.02 -2.26
N ILE A 5 22.64 10.70 -2.16
CA ILE A 5 21.43 9.90 -2.22
C ILE A 5 21.01 9.56 -0.78
N ILE A 6 19.76 9.89 -0.44
CA ILE A 6 19.15 9.54 0.85
C ILE A 6 18.25 8.32 0.65
N ASN A 7 18.53 7.25 1.39
CA ASN A 7 17.60 6.10 1.46
C ASN A 7 16.54 6.39 2.53
N ALA A 8 15.37 6.87 2.12
CA ALA A 8 14.26 7.18 3.02
C ALA A 8 13.72 5.94 3.76
N ASN A 9 13.88 4.73 3.20
CA ASN A 9 13.44 3.49 3.83
C ASN A 9 14.37 2.98 4.94
N LYS A 10 15.46 3.69 5.24
CA LYS A 10 16.34 3.30 6.36
C LYS A 10 15.55 3.30 7.68
N GLY A 11 15.42 2.12 8.30
CA GLY A 11 14.64 1.92 9.52
C GLY A 11 13.16 1.63 9.31
N VAL A 12 12.67 1.59 8.07
CA VAL A 12 11.30 1.12 7.75
C VAL A 12 11.28 -0.40 7.76
N SER A 13 10.28 -0.98 8.45
CA SER A 13 10.02 -2.42 8.38
C SER A 13 9.40 -2.78 7.04
N LEU A 14 10.16 -3.44 6.18
CA LEU A 14 9.69 -3.85 4.88
C LEU A 14 8.90 -5.16 4.95
N MET A 15 7.82 -5.22 4.19
CA MET A 15 6.94 -6.40 4.06
C MET A 15 7.22 -7.11 2.73
N PRO A 16 7.13 -8.45 2.68
CA PRO A 16 7.08 -9.14 1.39
C PRO A 16 5.78 -8.83 0.66
N VAL A 17 5.80 -8.96 -0.67
CA VAL A 17 4.57 -8.89 -1.48
C VAL A 17 3.61 -9.98 -1.04
N SER A 18 2.36 -9.63 -0.74
CA SER A 18 1.30 -10.56 -0.34
C SER A 18 0.54 -11.08 -1.56
N GLY A 19 -0.02 -12.28 -1.46
CA GLY A 19 -0.94 -12.82 -2.45
C GLY A 19 -0.33 -13.20 -3.80
N MET A 20 0.97 -13.09 -3.98
CA MET A 20 1.67 -13.52 -5.20
C MET A 20 2.21 -14.95 -5.07
N ARG A 21 2.10 -15.71 -6.16
CA ARG A 21 2.67 -17.06 -6.29
C ARG A 21 4.11 -16.99 -6.78
N THR A 22 5.04 -16.44 -5.98
CA THR A 22 6.46 -16.46 -6.32
C THR A 22 7.24 -17.36 -5.37
N LYS A 23 8.23 -18.09 -5.89
CA LYS A 23 9.17 -18.87 -5.07
C LYS A 23 10.16 -17.98 -4.32
N THR A 24 10.39 -16.77 -4.80
CA THR A 24 11.30 -15.78 -4.20
C THR A 24 10.51 -14.76 -3.38
N ARG A 25 10.98 -14.51 -2.16
CA ARG A 25 10.40 -13.51 -1.25
C ARG A 25 10.81 -12.11 -1.70
N VAL A 26 10.06 -11.52 -2.63
CA VAL A 26 10.29 -10.16 -3.11
C VAL A 26 9.74 -9.17 -2.08
N MET A 27 10.56 -8.21 -1.66
CA MET A 27 10.11 -7.14 -0.76
C MET A 27 9.24 -6.14 -1.52
N ASN A 28 8.12 -5.78 -0.92
CA ASN A 28 7.18 -4.83 -1.50
C ASN A 28 7.73 -3.40 -1.44
N PRO A 29 7.92 -2.70 -2.57
CA PRO A 29 8.51 -1.35 -2.58
C PRO A 29 7.53 -0.25 -2.16
N HIS A 30 6.22 -0.54 -2.01
CA HIS A 30 5.17 0.46 -1.80
C HIS A 30 5.01 0.89 -0.33
N SER A 31 6.11 0.92 0.43
CA SER A 31 6.11 1.33 1.84
C SER A 31 5.60 2.76 2.07
N PHE A 32 5.79 3.64 1.07
CA PHE A 32 5.39 5.06 1.13
C PHE A 32 3.86 5.29 1.18
N ILE A 33 3.05 4.29 0.85
CA ILE A 33 1.58 4.38 0.95
C ILE A 33 1.11 4.21 2.40
N SER A 34 1.90 3.55 3.25
CA SER A 34 1.62 3.40 4.67
C SER A 34 1.88 4.69 5.43
N ILE A 35 0.92 5.11 6.25
CA ILE A 35 1.07 6.29 7.12
C ILE A 35 2.22 6.09 8.11
N THR A 36 2.31 4.91 8.71
CA THR A 36 3.39 4.58 9.67
C THR A 36 4.77 4.62 9.02
N SER A 37 4.91 4.00 7.83
CA SER A 37 6.18 4.03 7.09
C SER A 37 6.53 5.44 6.63
N SER A 38 5.55 6.23 6.17
CA SER A 38 5.76 7.64 5.79
C SER A 38 6.26 8.49 6.96
N ILE A 39 5.73 8.29 8.17
CA ILE A 39 6.23 8.98 9.37
C ILE A 39 7.70 8.64 9.62
N GLN A 40 8.09 7.37 9.50
CA GLN A 40 9.47 6.94 9.64
C GLN A 40 10.37 7.55 8.56
N GLN A 41 9.91 7.56 7.31
CA GLN A 41 10.62 8.15 6.18
C GLN A 41 10.85 9.64 6.39
N ILE A 42 9.84 10.40 6.87
CA ILE A 42 9.94 11.83 7.16
C ILE A 42 11.07 12.11 8.16
N TYR A 43 11.13 11.36 9.26
CA TYR A 43 12.20 11.52 10.26
C TYR A 43 13.56 11.11 9.70
N THR A 44 13.63 10.09 8.89
CA THR A 44 14.87 9.68 8.22
C THR A 44 15.37 10.77 7.29
N ILE A 45 14.48 11.35 6.46
CA ILE A 45 14.83 12.45 5.55
C ILE A 45 15.32 13.68 6.34
N ALA A 46 14.60 14.08 7.38
CA ALA A 46 15.00 15.23 8.20
C ALA A 46 16.36 15.03 8.86
N ARG A 47 16.64 13.85 9.39
CA ARG A 47 17.92 13.49 9.99
C ARG A 47 19.06 13.58 8.97
N GLU A 48 18.89 12.97 7.81
CA GLU A 48 19.91 12.94 6.75
C GLU A 48 20.14 14.36 6.15
N LEU A 49 19.08 15.16 5.98
CA LEU A 49 19.20 16.56 5.59
C LEU A 49 19.97 17.37 6.64
N GLY A 50 19.68 17.17 7.93
CA GLY A 50 20.41 17.84 9.01
C GLY A 50 21.89 17.45 9.13
N GLN A 51 22.30 16.31 8.55
CA GLN A 51 23.73 15.95 8.41
C GLN A 51 24.40 16.62 7.19
N ILE A 52 23.63 16.85 6.13
CA ILE A 52 24.11 17.48 4.89
C ILE A 52 24.19 19.01 5.08
N ASP A 53 23.24 19.57 5.79
CA ASP A 53 23.09 21.00 6.07
C ASP A 53 22.83 21.22 7.57
N PRO A 54 23.89 21.19 8.40
CA PRO A 54 23.77 21.32 9.86
C PRO A 54 23.17 22.65 10.31
N ALA A 55 23.38 23.74 9.57
CA ALA A 55 22.84 25.04 9.91
C ALA A 55 21.31 25.07 9.96
N ASN A 56 20.64 24.28 9.11
CA ASN A 56 19.19 24.19 9.04
C ASN A 56 18.60 22.94 9.71
N LYS A 57 19.39 22.19 10.48
CA LYS A 57 18.96 20.95 11.14
C LYS A 57 17.69 21.13 12.00
N ALA A 58 17.61 22.23 12.76
CA ALA A 58 16.47 22.52 13.61
C ALA A 58 15.19 22.75 12.79
N TYR A 59 15.30 23.41 11.65
CA TYR A 59 14.19 23.64 10.72
C TYR A 59 13.67 22.33 10.12
N TYR A 60 14.56 21.45 9.64
CA TYR A 60 14.16 20.14 9.12
C TYR A 60 13.45 19.29 10.18
N ASN A 61 13.98 19.24 11.39
CA ASN A 61 13.38 18.49 12.49
C ASN A 61 11.99 19.02 12.87
N LYS A 62 11.83 20.34 12.95
CA LYS A 62 10.55 20.98 13.25
C LYS A 62 9.51 20.64 12.18
N ASN A 63 9.86 20.76 10.90
CA ASN A 63 8.94 20.43 9.81
C ASN A 63 8.55 18.95 9.83
N ALA A 64 9.50 18.05 10.08
CA ALA A 64 9.26 16.62 10.22
C ALA A 64 8.26 16.34 11.36
N GLN A 65 8.43 16.95 12.53
CA GLN A 65 7.53 16.79 13.67
C GLN A 65 6.12 17.25 13.36
N VAL A 66 5.97 18.45 12.76
CA VAL A 66 4.67 19.02 12.39
C VAL A 66 3.95 18.12 11.39
N TYR A 67 4.65 17.66 10.35
CA TYR A 67 4.04 16.83 9.32
C TYR A 67 3.72 15.42 9.84
N ALA A 68 4.62 14.83 10.59
CA ALA A 68 4.38 13.54 11.24
C ALA A 68 3.17 13.59 12.19
N GLN A 69 2.96 14.72 12.91
CA GLN A 69 1.77 14.88 13.75
C GLN A 69 0.48 14.93 12.94
N LYS A 70 0.47 15.63 11.79
CA LYS A 70 -0.67 15.62 10.87
C LYS A 70 -1.01 14.20 10.41
N LEU A 71 -0.01 13.41 10.05
CA LEU A 71 -0.20 12.00 9.63
C LEU A 71 -0.73 11.14 10.78
N ARG A 72 -0.24 11.31 12.01
CA ARG A 72 -0.77 10.60 13.19
C ARG A 72 -2.24 10.92 13.44
N ASN A 73 -2.60 12.19 13.36
CA ASN A 73 -4.00 12.62 13.54
C ASN A 73 -4.90 12.02 12.46
N MET A 74 -4.46 12.04 11.21
CA MET A 74 -5.17 11.41 10.09
C MET A 74 -5.35 9.91 10.30
N LYS A 75 -4.29 9.21 10.72
CA LYS A 75 -4.36 7.78 11.02
C LYS A 75 -5.33 7.48 12.17
N ALA A 76 -5.26 8.23 13.26
CA ALA A 76 -6.15 8.06 14.40
C ALA A 76 -7.62 8.27 14.01
N ALA A 77 -7.93 9.31 13.22
CA ALA A 77 -9.27 9.56 12.72
C ALA A 77 -9.78 8.42 11.81
N ALA A 78 -8.90 7.89 10.93
CA ALA A 78 -9.24 6.76 10.08
C ALA A 78 -9.50 5.49 10.89
N ILE A 79 -8.65 5.16 11.88
CA ILE A 79 -8.85 4.01 12.77
C ILE A 79 -10.17 4.14 13.53
N THR A 80 -10.50 5.32 14.06
CA THR A 80 -11.77 5.55 14.74
C THR A 80 -12.96 5.23 13.82
N LYS A 81 -12.94 5.73 12.57
CA LYS A 81 -13.99 5.42 11.59
C LYS A 81 -14.10 3.92 11.31
N VAL A 82 -12.96 3.24 11.13
CA VAL A 82 -12.89 1.82 10.84
C VAL A 82 -13.42 0.98 12.02
N ASN A 83 -13.09 1.36 13.26
CA ASN A 83 -13.56 0.66 14.46
C ASN A 83 -15.07 0.74 14.68
N HIS A 84 -15.74 1.74 14.10
CA HIS A 84 -17.20 1.84 14.11
C HIS A 84 -17.87 0.91 13.09
N LEU A 85 -17.11 0.34 12.14
CA LEU A 85 -17.65 -0.60 11.17
C LEU A 85 -17.77 -1.99 11.83
N LYS A 86 -19.00 -2.52 11.85
CA LYS A 86 -19.22 -3.89 12.28
C LYS A 86 -18.61 -4.85 11.24
N ASN A 87 -17.74 -5.75 11.68
CA ASN A 87 -17.13 -6.82 10.87
C ASN A 87 -16.01 -6.38 9.91
N LEU A 88 -14.83 -6.05 10.46
CA LEU A 88 -13.59 -5.86 9.69
C LEU A 88 -12.90 -7.16 9.25
N ASN A 89 -13.55 -8.32 9.38
CA ASN A 89 -13.03 -9.60 8.87
C ASN A 89 -13.14 -9.71 7.35
N MET A 90 -13.03 -8.60 6.62
CA MET A 90 -13.05 -8.61 5.16
C MET A 90 -11.80 -9.32 4.61
N ARG A 91 -12.04 -10.24 3.70
CA ARG A 91 -11.01 -10.89 2.90
C ARG A 91 -10.82 -10.10 1.62
N VAL A 92 -9.61 -9.61 1.42
CA VAL A 92 -9.30 -8.61 0.43
C VAL A 92 -8.38 -9.19 -0.65
N ALA A 93 -8.66 -8.86 -1.91
CA ALA A 93 -7.71 -8.94 -3.02
C ALA A 93 -7.47 -7.55 -3.60
N THR A 94 -6.38 -7.39 -4.34
CA THR A 94 -6.01 -6.12 -5.00
C THR A 94 -5.66 -6.36 -6.47
N SER A 95 -5.84 -5.35 -7.31
CA SER A 95 -5.42 -5.45 -8.70
C SER A 95 -3.90 -5.54 -8.82
N HIS A 96 -3.18 -4.80 -7.99
CA HIS A 96 -1.72 -4.84 -7.93
C HIS A 96 -1.25 -4.77 -6.47
N ALA A 97 -0.03 -5.21 -6.19
CA ALA A 97 0.51 -5.36 -4.83
C ALA A 97 0.92 -4.03 -4.18
N GLY A 98 0.19 -2.94 -4.44
CA GLY A 98 0.53 -1.60 -3.97
C GLY A 98 0.01 -1.28 -2.56
N TYR A 99 -1.01 -1.97 -2.09
CA TYR A 99 -1.77 -1.57 -0.90
C TYR A 99 -1.50 -2.38 0.35
N ASP A 100 -0.58 -3.33 0.33
CA ASP A 100 -0.30 -4.25 1.46
C ASP A 100 -0.01 -3.51 2.77
N TYR A 101 0.89 -2.51 2.72
CA TYR A 101 1.27 -1.72 3.90
C TYR A 101 0.08 -0.92 4.45
N LEU A 102 -0.68 -0.25 3.57
CA LEU A 102 -1.83 0.54 3.99
C LEU A 102 -2.91 -0.34 4.62
N LEU A 103 -3.29 -1.41 3.94
CA LEU A 103 -4.36 -2.30 4.39
C LEU A 103 -4.00 -3.00 5.70
N SER A 104 -2.72 -3.35 5.90
CA SER A 104 -2.25 -3.95 7.15
C SER A 104 -2.40 -3.03 8.36
N GLU A 105 -2.33 -1.70 8.18
CA GLU A 105 -2.56 -0.73 9.27
C GLU A 105 -3.99 -0.77 9.83
N PHE A 106 -4.92 -1.29 9.02
CA PHE A 106 -6.33 -1.48 9.41
C PHE A 106 -6.67 -2.95 9.69
N GLY A 107 -5.67 -3.81 9.89
CA GLY A 107 -5.85 -5.23 10.18
C GLY A 107 -6.31 -6.07 8.97
N LEU A 108 -6.28 -5.51 7.77
CA LEU A 108 -6.68 -6.19 6.54
C LEU A 108 -5.45 -6.81 5.87
N ARG A 109 -5.57 -8.08 5.51
CA ARG A 109 -4.52 -8.81 4.79
C ARG A 109 -4.93 -9.09 3.35
N VAL A 110 -4.10 -8.69 2.39
CA VAL A 110 -4.28 -9.05 0.98
C VAL A 110 -4.08 -10.56 0.81
N ARG A 111 -5.09 -11.23 0.25
CA ARG A 111 -5.10 -12.68 0.04
C ARG A 111 -4.71 -13.08 -1.38
N ALA A 112 -5.00 -12.20 -2.35
CA ALA A 112 -4.67 -12.41 -3.75
C ALA A 112 -4.37 -11.08 -4.45
N VAL A 113 -3.51 -11.13 -5.45
CA VAL A 113 -3.18 -10.02 -6.35
C VAL A 113 -3.45 -10.46 -7.77
N ILE A 114 -4.11 -9.61 -8.59
CA ILE A 114 -4.51 -9.94 -9.95
C ILE A 114 -3.30 -9.91 -10.89
N GLU A 115 -2.52 -8.83 -10.85
CA GLU A 115 -1.32 -8.69 -11.69
C GLU A 115 -0.17 -9.53 -11.11
N PRO A 116 0.46 -10.39 -11.92
CA PRO A 116 1.55 -11.26 -11.44
C PRO A 116 2.80 -10.46 -11.06
N ALA A 117 3.02 -9.31 -11.72
CA ALA A 117 4.05 -8.33 -11.40
C ALA A 117 3.62 -6.96 -11.91
N HIS A 118 4.26 -5.89 -11.42
CA HIS A 118 3.92 -4.52 -11.84
C HIS A 118 4.08 -4.34 -13.36
N GLY A 119 3.00 -3.91 -14.01
CA GLY A 119 2.96 -3.69 -15.46
C GLY A 119 2.95 -4.97 -16.31
N VAL A 120 2.84 -6.14 -15.70
CA VAL A 120 2.72 -7.43 -16.42
C VAL A 120 1.26 -7.82 -16.51
N GLU A 121 0.76 -7.94 -17.74
CA GLU A 121 -0.61 -8.41 -17.96
C GLU A 121 -0.75 -9.89 -17.57
N PRO A 122 -1.81 -10.23 -16.79
CA PRO A 122 -2.08 -11.62 -16.45
C PRO A 122 -2.51 -12.42 -17.70
N SER A 123 -2.02 -13.64 -17.79
CA SER A 123 -2.48 -14.62 -18.78
C SER A 123 -3.90 -15.13 -18.44
N ALA A 124 -4.53 -15.83 -19.38
CA ALA A 124 -5.82 -16.46 -19.14
C ALA A 124 -5.79 -17.48 -17.98
N SER A 125 -4.65 -18.18 -17.83
CA SER A 125 -4.43 -19.11 -16.71
C SER A 125 -4.30 -18.37 -15.36
N ASP A 126 -3.68 -17.19 -15.35
CA ASP A 126 -3.58 -16.37 -14.13
C ASP A 126 -4.97 -15.88 -13.71
N ILE A 127 -5.76 -15.37 -14.67
CA ILE A 127 -7.14 -14.92 -14.39
C ILE A 127 -7.99 -16.07 -13.84
N LYS A 128 -7.89 -17.27 -14.44
CA LYS A 128 -8.57 -18.45 -13.92
C LYS A 128 -8.13 -18.76 -12.49
N ALA A 129 -6.86 -18.77 -12.20
CA ALA A 129 -6.32 -19.04 -10.86
C ALA A 129 -6.78 -18.00 -9.83
N ILE A 130 -6.91 -16.72 -10.23
CA ILE A 130 -7.45 -15.65 -9.38
C ILE A 130 -8.94 -15.89 -9.10
N ILE A 131 -9.75 -16.22 -10.11
CA ILE A 131 -11.17 -16.55 -9.95
C ILE A 131 -11.34 -17.71 -8.97
N ASP A 132 -10.55 -18.78 -9.14
CA ASP A 132 -10.57 -19.95 -8.26
C ASP A 132 -10.18 -19.56 -6.81
N THR A 133 -9.17 -18.69 -6.64
CA THR A 133 -8.75 -18.18 -5.33
C THR A 133 -9.84 -17.33 -4.68
N ILE A 134 -10.48 -16.43 -5.43
CA ILE A 134 -11.58 -15.59 -4.92
C ILE A 134 -12.73 -16.44 -4.41
N LYS A 135 -13.11 -17.49 -5.13
CA LYS A 135 -14.18 -18.42 -4.74
C LYS A 135 -13.78 -19.26 -3.54
N ARG A 136 -12.61 -19.89 -3.57
CA ARG A 136 -12.10 -20.78 -2.52
C ARG A 136 -11.92 -20.03 -1.20
N ASP A 137 -11.31 -18.88 -1.24
CA ASP A 137 -10.97 -18.09 -0.05
C ASP A 137 -12.10 -17.13 0.34
N LYS A 138 -13.21 -17.15 -0.41
CA LYS A 138 -14.39 -16.31 -0.19
C LYS A 138 -14.02 -14.84 -0.06
N ILE A 139 -13.27 -14.30 -1.02
CA ILE A 139 -12.87 -12.90 -1.04
C ILE A 139 -14.11 -12.00 -1.11
N ASP A 140 -14.16 -11.00 -0.23
CA ASP A 140 -15.32 -10.11 -0.09
C ASP A 140 -15.24 -8.89 -1.02
N VAL A 141 -14.01 -8.42 -1.29
CA VAL A 141 -13.77 -7.23 -2.11
C VAL A 141 -12.44 -7.31 -2.84
N VAL A 142 -12.42 -6.79 -4.06
CA VAL A 142 -11.19 -6.52 -4.82
C VAL A 142 -11.02 -5.02 -4.93
N PHE A 143 -9.90 -4.51 -4.43
CA PHE A 143 -9.51 -3.12 -4.63
C PHE A 143 -8.71 -2.96 -5.92
N VAL A 144 -9.14 -2.02 -6.74
CA VAL A 144 -8.47 -1.63 -7.99
C VAL A 144 -7.92 -0.22 -7.89
N ASP A 145 -6.86 0.07 -8.64
CA ASP A 145 -6.33 1.43 -8.72
C ASP A 145 -7.33 2.32 -9.46
N ALA A 146 -7.69 3.45 -8.86
CA ALA A 146 -8.62 4.42 -9.45
C ALA A 146 -8.07 5.06 -10.73
N GLN A 147 -6.77 5.04 -10.94
CA GLN A 147 -6.08 5.68 -12.07
C GLN A 147 -5.71 4.73 -13.18
N ALA A 148 -5.62 3.44 -12.86
CA ALA A 148 -5.37 2.37 -13.81
C ALA A 148 -6.42 1.27 -13.61
N PRO A 149 -7.68 1.51 -14.01
CA PRO A 149 -8.74 0.51 -13.86
C PRO A 149 -8.32 -0.75 -14.61
N ASN A 150 -8.23 -1.85 -13.88
CA ASN A 150 -7.82 -3.13 -14.42
C ASN A 150 -8.93 -3.70 -15.29
N LYS A 151 -8.65 -3.92 -16.58
CA LYS A 151 -9.61 -4.48 -17.56
C LYS A 151 -10.12 -5.88 -17.16
N TYR A 152 -9.34 -6.61 -16.35
CA TYR A 152 -9.70 -7.95 -15.89
C TYR A 152 -10.67 -7.95 -14.71
N SER A 153 -10.79 -6.82 -13.99
CA SER A 153 -11.66 -6.71 -12.82
C SER A 153 -13.13 -6.98 -13.17
N THR A 154 -13.59 -6.51 -14.32
CA THR A 154 -14.94 -6.76 -14.83
C THR A 154 -15.19 -8.25 -15.12
N THR A 155 -14.22 -8.93 -15.72
CA THR A 155 -14.30 -10.38 -15.98
C THR A 155 -14.36 -11.16 -14.67
N ILE A 156 -13.50 -10.82 -13.71
CA ILE A 156 -13.45 -11.43 -12.38
C ILE A 156 -14.78 -11.19 -11.64
N GLN A 157 -15.31 -9.97 -11.68
CA GLN A 157 -16.59 -9.65 -11.06
C GLN A 157 -17.75 -10.47 -11.65
N LYS A 158 -17.84 -10.56 -12.98
CA LYS A 158 -18.88 -11.38 -13.64
C LYS A 158 -18.78 -12.86 -13.27
N ALA A 159 -17.56 -13.39 -13.13
CA ALA A 159 -17.33 -14.80 -12.83
C ALA A 159 -17.51 -15.17 -11.34
N THR A 160 -17.42 -14.22 -10.43
CA THR A 160 -17.36 -14.47 -8.98
C THR A 160 -18.44 -13.75 -8.16
N GLY A 161 -19.02 -12.67 -8.69
CA GLY A 161 -19.91 -11.78 -7.94
C GLY A 161 -19.18 -10.89 -6.92
N VAL A 162 -17.84 -10.92 -6.86
CA VAL A 162 -17.07 -10.15 -5.88
C VAL A 162 -17.27 -8.64 -6.07
N ARG A 163 -17.28 -7.90 -4.98
CA ARG A 163 -17.39 -6.43 -5.02
C ARG A 163 -16.08 -5.82 -5.51
N ILE A 164 -16.16 -4.88 -6.45
CA ILE A 164 -15.02 -4.07 -6.89
C ILE A 164 -15.13 -2.69 -6.24
N ARG A 165 -14.01 -2.18 -5.71
CA ARG A 165 -13.88 -0.83 -5.14
C ARG A 165 -12.57 -0.22 -5.56
N SER A 166 -12.57 1.08 -5.82
CA SER A 166 -11.36 1.83 -6.20
C SER A 166 -10.64 2.36 -4.97
N LEU A 167 -9.31 2.30 -5.01
CA LEU A 167 -8.41 3.02 -4.12
C LEU A 167 -7.55 3.98 -4.94
N SER A 168 -7.24 5.14 -4.40
CA SER A 168 -6.33 6.10 -5.02
C SER A 168 -4.89 5.86 -4.55
N HIS A 169 -3.95 5.90 -5.47
CA HIS A 169 -2.52 5.70 -5.25
C HIS A 169 -1.78 7.00 -4.86
N MET A 170 -2.46 7.99 -4.33
CA MET A 170 -1.92 9.29 -3.91
C MET A 170 -1.27 10.13 -5.02
N SER A 171 -1.59 9.88 -6.27
CA SER A 171 -0.99 10.56 -7.40
C SER A 171 -1.75 11.82 -7.83
N ARG A 172 -2.81 12.18 -7.10
CA ARG A 172 -3.51 13.46 -7.29
C ARG A 172 -3.53 14.19 -5.95
N GLY A 173 -3.03 15.43 -5.94
CA GLY A 173 -3.27 16.37 -4.86
C GLY A 173 -4.77 16.65 -4.73
N ALA A 174 -5.17 17.07 -3.55
CA ALA A 174 -6.51 17.56 -3.30
C ALA A 174 -6.75 18.86 -4.08
#